data_fb1c91622738bf5376ab6bb6a1aab941
#
_entry.id   fb1c91622738bf5376ab6bb6a1aab941
#
_cell.length_a   1.000
_cell.length_b   1.000
_cell.length_c   1.000
_cell.angle_alpha   90.00
_cell.angle_beta   90.00
_cell.angle_gamma   90.00
#
_symmetry.space_group_name_H-M   'P 1'
#
loop_
_entity.id
_entity.type
_entity.pdbx_description
1 polymer ?
#
loop_
_entity_poly.entity_id
_entity_poly.type
_entity_poly.pdbx_seq_one_letter_code
_entity_poly.pdbx_strand_id
1 'polypeptide(L)'
;MVQFNRREIATISLAAGLTATTASARSRSEISHTSAAIHQEVILPAGAERVYRTLTSAELFDKVVQASEAMNSSMKKMLGSAPTMIDAQPGGAFSLFGGYVTGRNLELVPNKRIVQAWRAGSWDAGLFSIAHFALEDRGTSTRLVFDHQGFPNAETRHLVEGWHGNYWKPMAKVLA
;
A
#
# COMPACT_ATOMS: atom_id res chain seq x y z
N MET A 1 3.18 -14.08 -90.88
CA MET A 1 3.15 -12.62 -90.80
C MET A 1 1.90 -12.26 -90.05
N VAL A 2 1.96 -12.05 -88.76
CA VAL A 2 0.82 -11.87 -87.86
C VAL A 2 0.89 -10.49 -87.26
N GLN A 3 -0.16 -9.70 -87.52
CA GLN A 3 -0.30 -8.38 -86.97
C GLN A 3 -0.83 -8.41 -85.55
N PHE A 4 -0.17 -7.66 -84.66
CA PHE A 4 -0.62 -7.47 -83.31
C PHE A 4 -1.60 -6.29 -83.22
N ASN A 5 -2.75 -6.60 -82.65
CA ASN A 5 -3.78 -5.62 -82.37
C ASN A 5 -3.62 -5.09 -80.93
N ARG A 6 -3.45 -3.78 -80.78
CA ARG A 6 -3.40 -3.10 -79.52
C ARG A 6 -4.78 -3.04 -78.90
N ARG A 7 -4.98 -3.64 -77.76
CA ARG A 7 -6.13 -3.38 -76.88
C ARG A 7 -5.70 -2.54 -75.73
N GLU A 8 -6.30 -1.43 -75.58
CA GLU A 8 -6.16 -0.49 -74.47
C GLU A 8 -6.65 -1.15 -73.20
N ILE A 9 -5.82 -1.17 -72.18
CA ILE A 9 -6.20 -1.61 -70.85
C ILE A 9 -6.47 -0.36 -70.02
N ALA A 10 -7.74 -0.14 -69.71
CA ALA A 10 -8.14 0.91 -68.77
C ALA A 10 -7.70 0.53 -67.34
N THR A 11 -6.81 1.31 -66.79
CA THR A 11 -6.41 1.20 -65.38
C THR A 11 -7.49 1.80 -64.48
N ILE A 12 -8.22 0.95 -63.79
CA ILE A 12 -9.11 1.38 -62.70
C ILE A 12 -8.26 1.51 -61.42
N SER A 13 -7.98 2.77 -61.07
CA SER A 13 -7.35 3.06 -59.76
C SER A 13 -8.40 2.98 -58.66
N LEU A 14 -8.38 1.89 -57.90
CA LEU A 14 -9.18 1.74 -56.68
C LEU A 14 -8.41 2.37 -55.54
N ALA A 15 -8.72 3.60 -55.16
CA ALA A 15 -8.20 4.23 -53.97
C ALA A 15 -8.89 3.66 -52.73
N ALA A 16 -8.28 2.68 -52.10
CA ALA A 16 -8.70 2.20 -50.78
C ALA A 16 -8.25 3.19 -49.71
N GLY A 17 -9.17 4.05 -49.30
CA GLY A 17 -8.98 4.91 -48.14
C GLY A 17 -8.96 4.07 -46.87
N LEU A 18 -7.76 3.78 -46.30
CA LEU A 18 -7.63 3.30 -44.94
C LEU A 18 -7.91 4.48 -44.01
N THR A 19 -9.12 4.57 -43.49
CA THR A 19 -9.41 5.38 -42.31
C THR A 19 -8.88 4.62 -41.12
N ALA A 20 -7.66 4.94 -40.67
CA ALA A 20 -7.14 4.50 -39.37
C ALA A 20 -7.96 5.17 -38.29
N THR A 21 -8.97 4.48 -37.79
CA THR A 21 -9.68 4.85 -36.57
C THR A 21 -8.71 4.62 -35.42
N THR A 22 -7.98 5.66 -35.04
CA THR A 22 -7.22 5.65 -33.76
C THR A 22 -8.25 5.62 -32.64
N ALA A 23 -8.56 4.43 -32.18
CA ALA A 23 -9.25 4.23 -30.91
C ALA A 23 -8.29 4.74 -29.83
N SER A 24 -8.45 6.00 -29.47
CA SER A 24 -7.83 6.56 -28.25
C SER A 24 -8.46 5.82 -27.08
N ALA A 25 -7.81 4.76 -26.65
CA ALA A 25 -8.10 4.12 -25.39
C ALA A 25 -7.81 5.13 -24.29
N ARG A 26 -8.80 5.99 -23.99
CA ARG A 26 -8.82 6.70 -22.72
C ARG A 26 -8.87 5.63 -21.65
N SER A 27 -7.75 5.35 -21.05
CA SER A 27 -7.68 4.68 -19.75
C SER A 27 -8.52 5.51 -18.79
N ARG A 28 -9.80 5.18 -18.70
CA ARG A 28 -10.60 5.58 -17.56
C ARG A 28 -9.96 4.88 -16.38
N SER A 29 -9.25 5.63 -15.54
CA SER A 29 -8.95 5.16 -14.19
C SER A 29 -10.31 4.93 -13.53
N GLU A 30 -10.75 3.68 -13.49
CA GLU A 30 -11.94 3.32 -12.75
C GLU A 30 -11.64 3.55 -11.28
N ILE A 31 -12.14 4.66 -10.75
CA ILE A 31 -12.10 4.94 -9.32
C ILE A 31 -12.98 3.87 -8.66
N SER A 32 -12.38 3.03 -7.84
CA SER A 32 -13.14 2.06 -7.05
C SER A 32 -14.10 2.79 -6.12
N HIS A 33 -15.38 2.51 -6.25
CA HIS A 33 -16.40 3.06 -5.34
C HIS A 33 -16.55 2.25 -4.05
N THR A 34 -15.85 1.13 -3.93
CA THR A 34 -15.89 0.23 -2.77
C THR A 34 -14.62 0.25 -1.93
N SER A 35 -13.55 0.86 -2.43
CA SER A 35 -12.26 0.95 -1.75
C SER A 35 -11.88 2.40 -1.51
N ALA A 36 -11.23 2.66 -0.38
CA ALA A 36 -10.75 3.97 0.02
C ALA A 36 -9.21 4.03 0.07
N ALA A 37 -8.68 5.24 0.19
CA ALA A 37 -7.27 5.51 0.42
C ALA A 37 -7.08 6.53 1.56
N ILE A 38 -5.99 6.38 2.30
CA ILE A 38 -5.54 7.29 3.34
C ILE A 38 -4.13 7.76 2.97
N HIS A 39 -3.88 9.06 3.13
CA HIS A 39 -2.55 9.63 3.09
C HIS A 39 -2.28 10.36 4.41
N GLN A 40 -1.13 10.06 5.04
CA GLN A 40 -0.71 10.69 6.29
C GLN A 40 0.78 10.99 6.25
N GLU A 41 1.18 12.09 6.87
CA GLU A 41 2.59 12.46 7.06
C GLU A 41 2.88 12.68 8.55
N VAL A 42 3.98 12.12 9.03
CA VAL A 42 4.36 12.19 10.44
C VAL A 42 5.85 12.48 10.56
N ILE A 43 6.22 13.35 11.49
CA ILE A 43 7.62 13.54 11.89
C ILE A 43 7.88 12.70 13.14
N LEU A 44 8.80 11.76 13.03
CA LEU A 44 9.22 10.88 14.11
C LEU A 44 10.58 11.34 14.67
N PRO A 45 10.77 11.39 16.00
CA PRO A 45 11.97 11.93 16.64
C PRO A 45 13.14 10.94 16.66
N ALA A 46 13.46 10.35 15.53
CA ALA A 46 14.60 9.43 15.35
C ALA A 46 15.01 9.38 13.87
N GLY A 47 16.26 9.04 13.59
CA GLY A 47 16.74 8.79 12.23
C GLY A 47 16.06 7.59 11.57
N ALA A 48 16.10 7.55 10.24
CA ALA A 48 15.36 6.58 9.43
C ALA A 48 15.71 5.11 9.74
N GLU A 49 16.94 4.83 10.13
CA GLU A 49 17.37 3.49 10.55
C GLU A 49 16.57 3.02 11.78
N ARG A 50 16.48 3.86 12.81
CA ARG A 50 15.77 3.52 14.05
C ARG A 50 14.28 3.38 13.82
N VAL A 51 13.68 4.23 12.98
CA VAL A 51 12.28 4.13 12.57
C VAL A 51 12.03 2.82 11.80
N TYR A 52 12.86 2.52 10.81
CA TYR A 52 12.76 1.29 10.02
C TYR A 52 12.85 0.05 10.90
N ARG A 53 13.86 -0.02 11.78
CA ARG A 53 14.01 -1.14 12.72
C ARG A 53 12.81 -1.28 13.65
N THR A 54 12.21 -0.17 14.10
CA THR A 54 11.01 -0.22 14.94
C THR A 54 9.83 -0.82 14.20
N LEU A 55 9.68 -0.54 12.90
CA LEU A 55 8.61 -1.09 12.07
C LEU A 55 8.85 -2.55 11.64
N THR A 56 10.09 -3.04 11.67
CA THR A 56 10.46 -4.36 11.16
C THR A 56 10.94 -5.36 12.21
N SER A 57 11.11 -4.93 13.46
CA SER A 57 11.48 -5.81 14.59
C SER A 57 10.26 -6.09 15.46
N ALA A 58 9.95 -7.36 15.67
CA ALA A 58 8.88 -7.78 16.57
C ALA A 58 9.03 -7.22 17.99
N GLU A 59 10.24 -7.28 18.56
CA GLU A 59 10.54 -6.76 19.91
C GLU A 59 10.32 -5.24 20.01
N LEU A 60 10.82 -4.49 19.01
CA LEU A 60 10.69 -3.02 19.03
C LEU A 60 9.25 -2.59 18.75
N PHE A 61 8.58 -3.24 17.82
CA PHE A 61 7.19 -2.94 17.53
C PHE A 61 6.25 -3.31 18.68
N ASP A 62 6.57 -4.36 19.43
CA ASP A 62 5.78 -4.70 20.64
C ASP A 62 5.75 -3.54 21.64
N LYS A 63 6.83 -2.78 21.80
CA LYS A 63 6.84 -1.56 22.64
C LYS A 63 5.85 -0.51 22.13
N VAL A 64 5.70 -0.38 20.80
CA VAL A 64 4.69 0.49 20.18
C VAL A 64 3.29 -0.03 20.49
N VAL A 65 3.06 -1.33 20.32
CA VAL A 65 1.79 -1.99 20.64
C VAL A 65 1.40 -1.74 22.09
N GLN A 66 2.30 -1.97 23.05
CA GLN A 66 2.03 -1.76 24.48
C GLN A 66 1.71 -0.30 24.83
N ALA A 67 2.29 0.66 24.10
CA ALA A 67 2.05 2.09 24.28
C ALA A 67 0.82 2.61 23.52
N SER A 68 0.15 1.78 22.71
CA SER A 68 -0.96 2.15 21.83
C SER A 68 -2.27 2.41 22.57
N GLU A 69 -3.16 3.17 21.95
CA GLU A 69 -4.50 3.42 22.48
C GLU A 69 -5.33 2.14 22.54
N ALA A 70 -5.18 1.21 21.60
CA ALA A 70 -5.88 -0.06 21.58
C ALA A 70 -5.55 -0.90 22.82
N MET A 71 -4.29 -0.96 23.25
CA MET A 71 -3.86 -1.69 24.45
C MET A 71 -4.24 -0.98 25.76
N ASN A 72 -4.47 0.32 25.71
CA ASN A 72 -4.81 1.13 26.90
C ASN A 72 -6.31 1.54 26.97
N SER A 73 -7.15 0.88 26.18
CA SER A 73 -8.61 1.14 26.13
C SER A 73 -9.42 -0.13 26.32
N SER A 74 -10.74 0.01 26.27
CA SER A 74 -11.68 -1.13 26.28
C SER A 74 -11.46 -2.08 25.08
N MET A 75 -10.86 -1.60 24.00
CA MET A 75 -10.53 -2.41 22.82
C MET A 75 -9.57 -3.55 23.15
N LYS A 76 -8.74 -3.44 24.18
CA LYS A 76 -7.85 -4.51 24.62
C LYS A 76 -8.55 -5.87 24.79
N LYS A 77 -9.83 -5.84 25.21
CA LYS A 77 -10.63 -7.06 25.38
C LYS A 77 -11.01 -7.74 24.07
N MET A 78 -10.97 -6.99 22.95
CA MET A 78 -11.28 -7.48 21.61
C MET A 78 -10.00 -7.95 20.87
N LEU A 79 -8.83 -7.57 21.37
CA LEU A 79 -7.56 -8.02 20.82
C LEU A 79 -7.27 -9.43 21.35
N GLY A 80 -6.64 -10.26 20.52
CA GLY A 80 -6.16 -11.57 20.96
C GLY A 80 -4.95 -11.46 21.88
N SER A 81 -4.41 -12.60 22.27
CA SER A 81 -3.21 -12.72 23.11
C SER A 81 -1.97 -13.24 22.36
N ALA A 82 -2.05 -13.34 21.03
CA ALA A 82 -0.92 -13.78 20.23
C ALA A 82 0.25 -12.77 20.35
N PRO A 83 1.49 -13.25 20.42
CA PRO A 83 2.65 -12.38 20.49
C PRO A 83 2.79 -11.57 19.19
N THR A 84 3.42 -10.40 19.28
CA THR A 84 3.86 -9.65 18.11
C THR A 84 4.87 -10.47 17.32
N MET A 85 4.62 -10.69 16.06
CA MET A 85 5.51 -11.43 15.15
C MET A 85 5.75 -10.61 13.89
N ILE A 86 7.00 -10.52 13.46
CA ILE A 86 7.38 -9.87 12.19
C ILE A 86 8.53 -10.68 11.60
N ASP A 87 8.28 -11.29 10.45
CA ASP A 87 9.33 -11.84 9.60
C ASP A 87 9.79 -10.74 8.65
N ALA A 88 10.96 -10.16 8.95
CA ALA A 88 11.49 -8.98 8.27
C ALA A 88 12.20 -9.33 6.95
N GLN A 89 11.51 -10.05 6.07
CA GLN A 89 11.96 -10.35 4.71
C GLN A 89 10.80 -10.18 3.70
N PRO A 90 11.08 -9.96 2.42
CA PRO A 90 10.05 -9.97 1.39
C PRO A 90 9.27 -11.29 1.37
N GLY A 91 7.94 -11.21 1.40
CA GLY A 91 7.05 -12.37 1.57
C GLY A 91 6.83 -12.82 3.03
N GLY A 92 7.65 -12.34 3.98
CA GLY A 92 7.55 -12.65 5.40
C GLY A 92 6.23 -12.21 6.02
N ALA A 93 5.66 -13.03 6.89
CA ALA A 93 4.39 -12.74 7.56
C ALA A 93 4.60 -11.84 8.78
N PHE A 94 3.58 -11.08 9.12
CA PHE A 94 3.51 -10.38 10.40
C PHE A 94 2.15 -10.57 11.09
N SER A 95 2.16 -10.47 12.42
CA SER A 95 0.99 -10.53 13.30
C SER A 95 1.19 -9.54 14.45
N LEU A 96 0.28 -8.57 14.56
CA LEU A 96 0.36 -7.45 15.49
C LEU A 96 -0.92 -7.35 16.32
N PHE A 97 -0.88 -6.62 17.44
CA PHE A 97 -2.04 -6.37 18.28
C PHE A 97 -2.79 -7.67 18.68
N GLY A 98 -2.07 -8.63 19.18
CA GLY A 98 -2.67 -9.89 19.62
C GLY A 98 -3.19 -10.80 18.50
N GLY A 99 -2.77 -10.56 17.26
CA GLY A 99 -3.26 -11.26 16.05
C GLY A 99 -4.40 -10.55 15.32
N TYR A 100 -4.84 -9.39 15.84
CA TYR A 100 -5.89 -8.61 15.18
C TYR A 100 -5.46 -8.02 13.83
N VAL A 101 -4.21 -7.58 13.74
CA VAL A 101 -3.62 -7.11 12.48
C VAL A 101 -2.67 -8.17 11.95
N THR A 102 -2.88 -8.60 10.72
CA THR A 102 -2.02 -9.61 10.06
C THR A 102 -1.67 -9.18 8.64
N GLY A 103 -0.60 -9.75 8.10
CA GLY A 103 -0.23 -9.46 6.72
C GLY A 103 1.09 -10.08 6.29
N ARG A 104 1.63 -9.54 5.18
CA ARG A 104 2.94 -9.90 4.64
C ARG A 104 3.71 -8.68 4.20
N ASN A 105 5.01 -8.70 4.41
CA ASN A 105 5.93 -7.72 3.86
C ASN A 105 6.11 -7.99 2.36
N LEU A 106 5.65 -7.11 1.51
CA LEU A 106 5.78 -7.24 0.05
C LEU A 106 7.13 -6.70 -0.42
N GLU A 107 7.56 -5.58 0.16
CA GLU A 107 8.85 -4.96 -0.15
C GLU A 107 9.46 -4.37 1.13
N LEU A 108 10.76 -4.56 1.28
CA LEU A 108 11.57 -3.98 2.35
C LEU A 108 12.83 -3.38 1.73
N VAL A 109 12.91 -2.04 1.70
CA VAL A 109 14.12 -1.30 1.35
C VAL A 109 14.67 -0.68 2.62
N PRO A 110 15.80 -1.17 3.15
CA PRO A 110 16.33 -0.73 4.43
C PRO A 110 16.40 0.79 4.56
N ASN A 111 15.85 1.31 5.66
CA ASN A 111 15.82 2.72 6.05
C ASN A 111 15.09 3.66 5.07
N LYS A 112 14.39 3.13 4.06
CA LYS A 112 13.75 3.93 3.01
C LYS A 112 12.28 3.60 2.80
N ARG A 113 11.93 2.31 2.70
CA ARG A 113 10.56 1.93 2.31
C ARG A 113 10.16 0.58 2.85
N ILE A 114 8.88 0.49 3.24
CA ILE A 114 8.21 -0.75 3.60
C ILE A 114 6.88 -0.76 2.84
N VAL A 115 6.55 -1.88 2.18
CA VAL A 115 5.25 -2.11 1.57
C VAL A 115 4.68 -3.40 2.13
N GLN A 116 3.43 -3.34 2.58
CA GLN A 116 2.77 -4.47 3.23
C GLN A 116 1.41 -4.77 2.59
N ALA A 117 1.11 -6.05 2.36
CA ALA A 117 -0.26 -6.51 2.31
C ALA A 117 -0.77 -6.58 3.75
N TRP A 118 -1.80 -5.80 4.08
CA TRP A 118 -2.25 -5.56 5.44
C TRP A 118 -3.74 -5.92 5.59
N ARG A 119 -4.14 -6.45 6.73
CA ARG A 119 -5.51 -6.86 7.01
C ARG A 119 -5.88 -6.67 8.47
N ALA A 120 -7.06 -6.10 8.74
CA ALA A 120 -7.67 -6.13 10.07
C ALA A 120 -8.48 -7.42 10.28
N GLY A 121 -8.51 -7.90 11.51
CA GLY A 121 -9.23 -9.13 11.88
C GLY A 121 -10.74 -9.07 11.69
N SER A 122 -11.33 -7.87 11.67
CA SER A 122 -12.75 -7.63 11.40
C SER A 122 -13.14 -7.75 9.93
N TRP A 123 -12.17 -7.81 9.01
CA TRP A 123 -12.47 -7.86 7.57
C TRP A 123 -12.77 -9.27 7.09
N ASP A 124 -13.51 -9.36 5.99
CA ASP A 124 -13.81 -10.64 5.34
C ASP A 124 -12.54 -11.41 4.99
N ALA A 125 -12.63 -12.72 5.03
CA ALA A 125 -11.51 -13.59 4.72
C ALA A 125 -10.98 -13.34 3.29
N GLY A 126 -9.65 -13.22 3.16
CA GLY A 126 -9.00 -12.97 1.86
C GLY A 126 -8.95 -11.50 1.44
N LEU A 127 -9.58 -10.58 2.17
CA LEU A 127 -9.51 -9.15 1.89
C LEU A 127 -8.23 -8.57 2.50
N PHE A 128 -7.40 -7.98 1.64
CA PHE A 128 -6.17 -7.29 2.00
C PHE A 128 -6.14 -5.89 1.37
N SER A 129 -5.47 -4.98 2.03
CA SER A 129 -5.13 -3.65 1.55
C SER A 129 -3.61 -3.52 1.41
N ILE A 130 -3.16 -2.42 0.82
CA ILE A 130 -1.73 -2.11 0.70
C ILE A 130 -1.39 -0.92 1.58
N ALA A 131 -0.49 -1.14 2.53
CA ALA A 131 0.10 -0.09 3.36
C ALA A 131 1.53 0.17 2.89
N HIS A 132 1.83 1.42 2.56
CA HIS A 132 3.11 1.87 2.05
C HIS A 132 3.71 2.91 3.00
N PHE A 133 4.93 2.69 3.45
CA PHE A 133 5.68 3.57 4.34
C PHE A 133 6.93 4.04 3.60
N ALA A 134 7.06 5.33 3.35
CA ALA A 134 8.28 5.94 2.84
C ALA A 134 8.97 6.73 3.95
N LEU A 135 10.26 6.52 4.15
CA LEU A 135 11.07 7.14 5.20
C LEU A 135 12.03 8.13 4.56
N GLU A 136 11.87 9.40 4.88
CA GLU A 136 12.77 10.47 4.48
C GLU A 136 13.63 10.86 5.70
N ASP A 137 14.90 10.48 5.64
CA ASP A 137 15.84 10.79 6.71
C ASP A 137 16.12 12.30 6.78
N ARG A 138 16.05 12.85 8.00
CA ARG A 138 16.35 14.25 8.33
C ARG A 138 17.38 14.36 9.46
N GLY A 139 18.25 13.37 9.56
CA GLY A 139 19.28 13.28 10.59
C GLY A 139 18.72 12.82 11.94
N THR A 140 18.34 13.75 12.79
CA THR A 140 17.77 13.44 14.12
C THR A 140 16.28 13.12 14.11
N SER A 141 15.62 13.24 12.95
CA SER A 141 14.20 12.92 12.76
C SER A 141 13.97 12.26 11.41
N THR A 142 12.80 11.67 11.24
CA THR A 142 12.36 11.09 9.99
C THR A 142 10.99 11.65 9.62
N ARG A 143 10.83 12.13 8.38
CA ARG A 143 9.50 12.32 7.81
C ARG A 143 9.05 10.97 7.27
N LEU A 144 8.01 10.41 7.86
CA LEU A 144 7.35 9.22 7.39
C LEU A 144 6.14 9.66 6.56
N VAL A 145 6.12 9.28 5.27
CA VAL A 145 4.99 9.43 4.37
C VAL A 145 4.30 8.08 4.26
N PHE A 146 3.01 8.07 4.58
CA PHE A 146 2.23 6.86 4.68
C PHE A 146 1.02 6.91 3.75
N ASP A 147 0.91 5.90 2.90
CA ASP A 147 -0.25 5.67 2.04
C ASP A 147 -0.86 4.31 2.33
N HIS A 148 -2.17 4.26 2.56
CA HIS A 148 -2.91 3.03 2.76
C HIS A 148 -4.13 2.99 1.83
N GLN A 149 -4.23 1.97 1.00
CA GLN A 149 -5.24 1.91 -0.06
C GLN A 149 -5.81 0.49 -0.24
N GLY A 150 -7.01 0.43 -0.82
CA GLY A 150 -7.65 -0.84 -1.13
C GLY A 150 -8.43 -1.47 0.04
N PHE A 151 -8.66 -0.75 1.13
CA PHE A 151 -9.51 -1.17 2.25
C PHE A 151 -10.98 -0.76 2.03
N PRO A 152 -11.96 -1.38 2.73
CA PRO A 152 -13.37 -1.03 2.61
C PRO A 152 -13.66 0.43 2.99
N ASN A 153 -14.45 1.16 2.19
CA ASN A 153 -14.78 2.56 2.43
C ASN A 153 -15.34 2.84 3.83
N ALA A 154 -16.13 1.93 4.37
CA ALA A 154 -16.71 2.05 5.72
C ALA A 154 -15.64 2.13 6.82
N GLU A 155 -14.45 1.60 6.58
CA GLU A 155 -13.35 1.56 7.55
C GLU A 155 -12.50 2.85 7.56
N THR A 156 -12.73 3.81 6.65
CA THR A 156 -11.85 4.98 6.46
C THR A 156 -11.60 5.74 7.76
N ARG A 157 -12.65 6.13 8.47
CA ARG A 157 -12.51 6.89 9.74
C ARG A 157 -11.76 6.07 10.78
N HIS A 158 -12.16 4.83 10.97
CA HIS A 158 -11.56 3.93 11.96
C HIS A 158 -10.07 3.71 11.69
N LEU A 159 -9.69 3.54 10.44
CA LEU A 159 -8.29 3.35 10.06
C LEU A 159 -7.47 4.65 10.21
N VAL A 160 -8.01 5.82 9.84
CA VAL A 160 -7.31 7.10 10.04
C VAL A 160 -6.98 7.32 11.52
N GLU A 161 -7.97 7.14 12.40
CA GLU A 161 -7.82 7.24 13.85
C GLU A 161 -6.89 6.14 14.38
N GLY A 162 -7.07 4.90 13.89
CA GLY A 162 -6.28 3.73 14.27
C GLY A 162 -4.80 3.87 13.94
N TRP A 163 -4.43 4.36 12.77
CA TRP A 163 -3.03 4.65 12.42
C TRP A 163 -2.44 5.70 13.34
N HIS A 164 -3.19 6.78 13.63
CA HIS A 164 -2.69 7.82 14.53
C HIS A 164 -2.51 7.30 15.96
N GLY A 165 -3.55 6.68 16.55
CA GLY A 165 -3.55 6.29 17.97
C GLY A 165 -2.74 5.03 18.28
N ASN A 166 -2.59 4.13 17.30
CA ASN A 166 -1.95 2.84 17.53
C ASN A 166 -0.55 2.72 16.91
N TYR A 167 -0.20 3.59 15.95
CA TYR A 167 1.12 3.57 15.31
C TYR A 167 1.89 4.87 15.56
N TRP A 168 1.40 6.02 15.09
CA TRP A 168 2.22 7.24 15.05
C TRP A 168 2.49 7.82 16.44
N LYS A 169 1.44 8.02 17.21
CA LYS A 169 1.55 8.58 18.57
C LYS A 169 2.39 7.68 19.52
N PRO A 170 2.15 6.37 19.63
CA PRO A 170 2.98 5.51 20.46
C PRO A 170 4.41 5.35 19.90
N MET A 171 4.59 5.31 18.58
CA MET A 171 5.92 5.24 17.96
C MET A 171 6.74 6.49 18.28
N ALA A 172 6.17 7.69 18.17
CA ALA A 172 6.84 8.91 18.53
C ALA A 172 7.30 8.90 20.01
N LYS A 173 6.47 8.34 20.91
CA LYS A 173 6.82 8.19 22.33
C LYS A 173 7.93 7.18 22.56
N VAL A 174 7.95 6.05 21.86
CA VAL A 174 8.98 5.00 21.99
C VAL A 174 10.32 5.44 21.39
N LEU A 175 10.29 6.32 20.39
CA LEU A 175 11.47 6.81 19.69
C LEU A 175 12.09 8.05 20.33
N ALA A 176 11.37 8.79 21.16
CA ALA A 176 11.89 9.91 21.93
C ALA A 176 12.86 9.39 23.02
#